data_6a847112fed5abba2886efa2362b4192
#
_entry.id   6a847112fed5abba2886efa2362b4192
#
_cell.length_a   1.000
_cell.length_b   1.000
_cell.length_c   1.000
_cell.angle_alpha   90.00
_cell.angle_beta   90.00
_cell.angle_gamma   90.00
#
_symmetry.space_group_name_H-M   'P 1'
#
loop_
_entity.id
_entity.type
_entity.pdbx_description
1 polymer ?
#
loop_
_entity_poly.entity_id
_entity_poly.type
_entity_poly.pdbx_seq_one_letter_code
_entity_poly.pdbx_strand_id
1 'polypeptide(L)'
;MTQLPYGLKTTGRGKAYEMMSCFVGLTEYARATGDQSLLGKVTEARDHIADFYREVNGCMSEREWFPNAENISEHSELKNCVAFTWIQLNLRLFELTGDIRCIDYAEETAYNHIMQSICPDGSTWIYYTLLTGPKDFSYWSQLPGSAHYHEMMRLLGASLAEENPEETEPASEAPLTCCHTNGQRALGLVPQYIYTQSGNDIFINFFIDSSKTLMVDGSPVTLTLQTDFPKSENIRLTVESKQPVDLYVRIPAWTDHAEISGKTCLPGQYEMLSSSNRSVFDIHIRQPLRLLTPGFVNRGKFAVARGPILYAVDSCPEGWDFDDIALSLSSKQPLSALVPFEENGWTAFRAKAYRTEHHISQLNWQNIPQSLP
;
A
#
# COMPACT_ATOMS: atom_id res chain seq x y z
N MET A 1 25.56 -9.23 -10.82
CA MET A 1 24.17 -9.29 -10.31
C MET A 1 23.38 -10.27 -11.17
N THR A 2 23.64 -11.59 -11.05
CA THR A 2 23.05 -12.59 -11.95
C THR A 2 22.02 -13.51 -11.27
N GLN A 3 21.55 -13.18 -10.04
CA GLN A 3 20.62 -14.03 -9.29
C GLN A 3 19.66 -13.18 -8.45
N LEU A 4 18.84 -12.33 -9.09
CA LEU A 4 17.90 -11.50 -8.35
C LEU A 4 16.64 -12.21 -7.84
N PRO A 5 16.03 -13.22 -8.42
CA PRO A 5 14.84 -13.84 -7.79
C PRO A 5 15.18 -14.60 -6.48
N TYR A 6 16.29 -15.32 -6.43
CA TYR A 6 16.70 -16.05 -5.22
C TYR A 6 17.68 -15.28 -4.32
N GLY A 7 18.15 -14.11 -4.76
CA GLY A 7 19.25 -13.38 -4.17
C GLY A 7 18.88 -12.20 -3.25
N LEU A 8 17.60 -11.88 -3.08
CA LEU A 8 17.20 -10.79 -2.19
C LEU A 8 17.66 -11.02 -0.73
N LYS A 9 17.81 -12.27 -0.32
CA LYS A 9 18.31 -12.65 1.01
C LYS A 9 19.83 -12.69 1.14
N THR A 10 20.56 -12.80 0.04
CA THR A 10 22.01 -13.03 0.04
C THR A 10 22.83 -11.77 -0.17
N THR A 11 22.22 -10.71 -0.67
CA THR A 11 22.86 -9.41 -0.87
C THR A 11 22.67 -8.52 0.37
N GLY A 12 23.68 -8.40 1.21
CA GLY A 12 23.74 -7.41 2.27
C GLY A 12 22.78 -7.60 3.44
N ARG A 13 22.55 -8.81 3.90
CA ARG A 13 21.61 -9.17 4.97
C ARG A 13 20.12 -8.90 4.68
N GLY A 14 19.75 -8.47 3.46
CA GLY A 14 18.36 -8.36 3.03
C GLY A 14 17.53 -7.27 3.70
N LYS A 15 18.15 -6.19 4.22
CA LYS A 15 17.42 -5.03 4.75
C LYS A 15 16.54 -4.42 3.66
N ALA A 16 15.22 -4.45 3.89
CA ALA A 16 14.24 -4.14 2.86
C ALA A 16 14.28 -2.67 2.43
N TYR A 17 14.39 -1.74 3.38
CA TYR A 17 14.42 -0.31 3.09
C TYR A 17 15.65 0.07 2.25
N GLU A 18 16.83 -0.35 2.66
CA GLU A 18 18.09 -0.03 1.98
C GLU A 18 18.15 -0.67 0.60
N MET A 19 17.70 -1.93 0.47
CA MET A 19 17.64 -2.60 -0.83
C MET A 19 16.67 -1.90 -1.78
N MET A 20 15.49 -1.52 -1.29
CA MET A 20 14.54 -0.78 -2.12
C MET A 20 15.08 0.59 -2.52
N SER A 21 15.79 1.27 -1.63
CA SER A 21 16.47 2.52 -1.95
C SER A 21 17.55 2.33 -3.03
N CYS A 22 18.27 1.20 -2.99
CA CYS A 22 19.20 0.83 -4.07
C CYS A 22 18.46 0.60 -5.40
N PHE A 23 17.30 -0.06 -5.40
CA PHE A 23 16.51 -0.23 -6.62
C PHE A 23 16.00 1.10 -7.17
N VAL A 24 15.61 2.05 -6.34
CA VAL A 24 15.29 3.42 -6.78
C VAL A 24 16.53 4.05 -7.45
N GLY A 25 17.71 3.95 -6.82
CA GLY A 25 18.95 4.45 -7.41
C GLY A 25 19.33 3.78 -8.73
N LEU A 26 19.14 2.45 -8.86
CA LEU A 26 19.37 1.72 -10.10
C LEU A 26 18.37 2.11 -11.19
N THR A 27 17.13 2.43 -10.83
CA THR A 27 16.12 2.95 -11.78
C THR A 27 16.55 4.31 -12.34
N GLU A 28 17.04 5.21 -11.48
CA GLU A 28 17.55 6.51 -11.91
C GLU A 28 18.83 6.37 -12.74
N TYR A 29 19.70 5.42 -12.42
CA TYR A 29 20.88 5.12 -13.23
C TYR A 29 20.48 4.59 -14.62
N ALA A 30 19.51 3.66 -14.69
CA ALA A 30 18.98 3.17 -15.96
C ALA A 30 18.35 4.30 -16.78
N ARG A 31 17.66 5.25 -16.13
CA ARG A 31 17.13 6.47 -16.76
C ARG A 31 18.24 7.29 -17.41
N ALA A 32 19.32 7.57 -16.66
CA ALA A 32 20.41 8.43 -17.10
C ALA A 32 21.26 7.81 -18.22
N THR A 33 21.39 6.48 -18.22
CA THR A 33 22.26 5.73 -19.17
C THR A 33 21.51 5.09 -20.33
N GLY A 34 20.18 4.96 -20.24
CA GLY A 34 19.37 4.19 -21.20
C GLY A 34 19.53 2.67 -21.08
N ASP A 35 20.11 2.16 -19.97
CA ASP A 35 20.37 0.72 -19.76
C ASP A 35 19.08 -0.07 -19.56
N GLN A 36 18.51 -0.59 -20.65
CA GLN A 36 17.29 -1.41 -20.64
C GLN A 36 17.49 -2.77 -19.96
N SER A 37 18.71 -3.32 -19.96
CA SER A 37 18.99 -4.58 -19.26
C SER A 37 18.91 -4.40 -17.76
N LEU A 38 19.43 -3.30 -17.23
CA LEU A 38 19.35 -2.96 -15.83
C LEU A 38 17.90 -2.64 -15.43
N LEU A 39 17.18 -1.86 -16.25
CA LEU A 39 15.76 -1.56 -16.02
C LEU A 39 14.94 -2.86 -15.92
N GLY A 40 15.16 -3.82 -16.84
CA GLY A 40 14.50 -5.12 -16.80
C GLY A 40 14.75 -5.89 -15.49
N LYS A 41 15.99 -5.87 -14.98
CA LYS A 41 16.34 -6.53 -13.71
C LYS A 41 15.66 -5.88 -12.48
N VAL A 42 15.55 -4.55 -12.47
CA VAL A 42 14.85 -3.84 -11.38
C VAL A 42 13.35 -4.12 -11.44
N THR A 43 12.78 -4.16 -12.64
CA THR A 43 11.36 -4.51 -12.85
C THR A 43 11.08 -5.94 -12.38
N GLU A 44 11.94 -6.91 -12.73
CA GLU A 44 11.85 -8.29 -12.26
C GLU A 44 11.92 -8.38 -10.72
N ALA A 45 12.84 -7.62 -10.10
CA ALA A 45 12.94 -7.55 -8.63
C ALA A 45 11.66 -6.95 -8.00
N ARG A 46 11.09 -5.89 -8.60
CA ARG A 46 9.84 -5.31 -8.16
C ARG A 46 8.68 -6.32 -8.27
N ASP A 47 8.58 -7.05 -9.38
CA ASP A 47 7.53 -8.05 -9.58
C ASP A 47 7.67 -9.18 -8.55
N HIS A 48 8.89 -9.65 -8.30
CA HIS A 48 9.14 -10.65 -7.25
C HIS A 48 8.72 -10.15 -5.86
N ILE A 49 9.02 -8.90 -5.52
CA ILE A 49 8.57 -8.31 -4.23
C ILE A 49 7.05 -8.24 -4.17
N ALA A 50 6.39 -7.83 -5.26
CA ALA A 50 4.94 -7.75 -5.32
C ALA A 50 4.26 -9.10 -5.14
N ASP A 51 4.81 -10.15 -5.76
CA ASP A 51 4.20 -11.48 -5.80
C ASP A 51 4.42 -12.27 -4.48
N PHE A 52 5.57 -12.07 -3.81
CA PHE A 52 5.98 -12.94 -2.69
C PHE A 52 6.06 -12.26 -1.32
N TYR A 53 6.17 -10.93 -1.27
CA TYR A 53 6.39 -10.23 0.00
C TYR A 53 5.35 -9.17 0.31
N ARG A 54 4.57 -8.73 -0.67
CA ARG A 54 3.57 -7.67 -0.46
C ARG A 54 2.36 -8.18 0.30
N GLU A 55 2.07 -7.55 1.42
CA GLU A 55 0.89 -7.79 2.22
C GLU A 55 -0.32 -6.96 1.74
N VAL A 56 -1.49 -7.30 2.28
CA VAL A 56 -2.78 -6.71 1.86
C VAL A 56 -2.84 -5.19 2.01
N ASN A 57 -2.07 -4.60 2.92
CA ASN A 57 -1.97 -3.16 3.10
C ASN A 57 -0.89 -2.49 2.25
N GLY A 58 -0.19 -3.25 1.42
CA GLY A 58 0.84 -2.74 0.52
C GLY A 58 2.26 -2.64 1.09
N CYS A 59 2.52 -3.09 2.33
CA CYS A 59 3.87 -3.22 2.86
C CYS A 59 4.45 -4.62 2.59
N MET A 60 5.78 -4.78 2.69
CA MET A 60 6.47 -6.02 2.31
C MET A 60 7.67 -6.32 3.18
N SER A 61 7.65 -5.96 4.45
CA SER A 61 8.77 -6.26 5.37
C SER A 61 8.30 -6.87 6.67
N GLU A 62 9.14 -7.70 7.24
CA GLU A 62 9.08 -8.09 8.64
C GLU A 62 10.17 -7.32 9.38
N ARG A 63 9.78 -6.37 10.23
CA ARG A 63 10.71 -5.37 10.80
C ARG A 63 11.51 -4.69 9.68
N GLU A 64 12.84 -4.70 9.79
CA GLU A 64 13.75 -4.08 8.83
C GLU A 64 14.06 -4.95 7.59
N TRP A 65 13.56 -6.19 7.51
CA TRP A 65 14.04 -7.20 6.59
C TRP A 65 12.96 -7.69 5.64
N PHE A 66 13.35 -8.16 4.45
CA PHE A 66 12.48 -9.05 3.70
C PHE A 66 12.35 -10.38 4.45
N PRO A 67 11.13 -10.91 4.60
CA PRO A 67 10.87 -12.10 5.40
C PRO A 67 11.59 -13.34 4.85
N ASN A 68 11.79 -14.33 5.74
CA ASN A 68 12.37 -15.62 5.35
C ASN A 68 11.36 -16.58 4.71
N ALA A 69 10.08 -16.35 4.92
CA ALA A 69 8.97 -17.08 4.31
C ALA A 69 8.39 -16.29 3.14
N GLU A 70 7.68 -16.98 2.24
CA GLU A 70 6.96 -16.38 1.12
C GLU A 70 5.71 -15.69 1.62
N ASN A 71 5.60 -15.07 2.65
CA ASN A 71 4.56 -14.16 3.14
C ASN A 71 4.87 -13.78 4.59
N ILE A 72 4.41 -12.61 4.95
CA ILE A 72 4.58 -12.02 6.26
C ILE A 72 3.43 -12.47 7.15
N SER A 73 3.73 -12.86 8.39
CA SER A 73 2.68 -13.14 9.38
C SER A 73 1.92 -11.85 9.73
N GLU A 74 0.64 -11.97 10.02
CA GLU A 74 -0.19 -10.85 10.49
C GLU A 74 0.31 -10.22 11.80
N HIS A 75 1.11 -10.96 12.56
CA HIS A 75 1.77 -10.45 13.78
C HIS A 75 3.13 -9.79 13.50
N SER A 76 3.56 -9.75 12.23
CA SER A 76 4.82 -9.12 11.88
C SER A 76 4.72 -7.60 11.96
N GLU A 77 5.80 -7.00 12.41
CA GLU A 77 5.98 -5.56 12.49
C GLU A 77 6.43 -5.03 11.13
N LEU A 78 5.54 -4.35 10.41
CA LEU A 78 5.77 -3.85 9.07
C LEU A 78 6.45 -2.49 9.11
N LYS A 79 7.64 -2.38 8.53
CA LYS A 79 8.43 -1.15 8.51
C LYS A 79 7.89 -0.11 7.54
N ASN A 80 7.48 1.04 8.06
CA ASN A 80 6.83 2.07 7.27
C ASN A 80 7.73 2.66 6.18
N CYS A 81 9.04 2.85 6.43
CA CYS A 81 9.96 3.34 5.40
C CYS A 81 10.01 2.43 4.16
N VAL A 82 9.80 1.13 4.34
CA VAL A 82 9.77 0.17 3.24
C VAL A 82 8.59 0.47 2.31
N ALA A 83 7.39 0.63 2.87
CA ALA A 83 6.19 0.98 2.11
C ALA A 83 6.31 2.35 1.41
N PHE A 84 6.89 3.34 2.08
CA PHE A 84 7.11 4.66 1.51
C PHE A 84 8.08 4.62 0.32
N THR A 85 9.14 3.81 0.43
CA THR A 85 10.11 3.64 -0.67
C THR A 85 9.55 2.77 -1.79
N TRP A 86 8.64 1.84 -1.48
CA TRP A 86 7.89 1.08 -2.48
C TRP A 86 7.07 1.98 -3.40
N ILE A 87 6.35 2.96 -2.84
CA ILE A 87 5.65 3.96 -3.66
C ILE A 87 6.64 4.68 -4.58
N GLN A 88 7.76 5.15 -4.04
CA GLN A 88 8.77 5.84 -4.85
C GLN A 88 9.31 4.96 -5.98
N LEU A 89 9.65 3.71 -5.69
CA LEU A 89 10.16 2.77 -6.69
C LEU A 89 9.15 2.57 -7.81
N ASN A 90 7.89 2.31 -7.48
CA ASN A 90 6.85 2.09 -8.46
C ASN A 90 6.60 3.33 -9.32
N LEU A 91 6.51 4.52 -8.73
CA LEU A 91 6.32 5.75 -9.49
C LEU A 91 7.51 6.03 -10.45
N ARG A 92 8.76 5.74 -10.03
CA ARG A 92 9.93 5.88 -10.91
C ARG A 92 9.98 4.83 -12.02
N LEU A 93 9.58 3.60 -11.74
CA LEU A 93 9.44 2.56 -12.76
C LEU A 93 8.33 2.90 -13.75
N PHE A 94 7.20 3.42 -13.29
CA PHE A 94 6.12 3.87 -14.14
C PHE A 94 6.59 4.88 -15.21
N GLU A 95 7.39 5.88 -14.81
CA GLU A 95 7.93 6.88 -15.76
C GLU A 95 8.76 6.26 -16.90
N LEU A 96 9.40 5.11 -16.67
CA LEU A 96 10.28 4.47 -17.64
C LEU A 96 9.61 3.34 -18.43
N THR A 97 8.58 2.72 -17.84
CA THR A 97 7.96 1.51 -18.41
C THR A 97 6.53 1.72 -18.87
N GLY A 98 5.83 2.73 -18.35
CA GLY A 98 4.38 2.89 -18.54
C GLY A 98 3.54 1.77 -17.88
N ASP A 99 4.14 0.91 -17.06
CA ASP A 99 3.45 -0.22 -16.43
C ASP A 99 2.42 0.28 -15.42
N ILE A 100 1.15 0.17 -15.77
CA ILE A 100 0.00 0.63 -14.98
C ILE A 100 -0.05 0.00 -13.58
N ARG A 101 0.46 -1.23 -13.41
CA ARG A 101 0.52 -1.93 -12.11
C ARG A 101 1.30 -1.12 -11.08
N CYS A 102 2.28 -0.32 -11.53
CA CYS A 102 3.03 0.58 -10.65
C CYS A 102 2.11 1.60 -9.95
N ILE A 103 1.14 2.12 -10.67
CA ILE A 103 0.18 3.09 -10.13
C ILE A 103 -0.81 2.37 -9.19
N ASP A 104 -1.29 1.17 -9.53
CA ASP A 104 -2.15 0.38 -8.67
C ASP A 104 -1.46 0.06 -7.33
N TYR A 105 -0.19 -0.37 -7.35
CA TYR A 105 0.59 -0.62 -6.13
C TYR A 105 0.83 0.65 -5.29
N ALA A 106 1.11 1.77 -5.95
CA ALA A 106 1.30 3.03 -5.25
C ALA A 106 -0.02 3.52 -4.60
N GLU A 107 -1.15 3.39 -5.30
CA GLU A 107 -2.48 3.75 -4.81
C GLU A 107 -2.87 2.92 -3.58
N GLU A 108 -2.80 1.59 -3.69
CA GLU A 108 -3.15 0.68 -2.59
C GLU A 108 -2.29 0.96 -1.35
N THR A 109 -0.97 1.15 -1.53
CA THR A 109 -0.07 1.43 -0.42
C THR A 109 -0.34 2.81 0.20
N ALA A 110 -0.62 3.82 -0.61
CA ALA A 110 -0.91 5.17 -0.13
C ALA A 110 -2.20 5.20 0.70
N TYR A 111 -3.29 4.63 0.20
CA TYR A 111 -4.56 4.63 0.92
C TYR A 111 -4.55 3.76 2.17
N ASN A 112 -3.80 2.67 2.18
CA ASN A 112 -3.85 1.71 3.27
C ASN A 112 -2.67 1.88 4.23
N HIS A 113 -1.45 1.56 3.82
CA HIS A 113 -0.33 1.53 4.75
C HIS A 113 0.09 2.93 5.22
N ILE A 114 0.18 3.93 4.30
CA ILE A 114 0.57 5.28 4.72
C ILE A 114 -0.47 5.86 5.68
N MET A 115 -1.75 5.80 5.32
CA MET A 115 -2.81 6.36 6.17
C MET A 115 -2.95 5.61 7.50
N GLN A 116 -2.74 4.30 7.50
CA GLN A 116 -2.69 3.50 8.71
C GLN A 116 -1.56 3.92 9.64
N SER A 117 -0.43 4.35 9.10
CA SER A 117 0.79 4.63 9.87
C SER A 117 0.88 6.07 10.41
N ILE A 118 -0.02 6.96 10.01
CA ILE A 118 -0.08 8.34 10.53
C ILE A 118 -0.65 8.32 11.96
N CYS A 119 -0.03 9.09 12.87
CA CYS A 119 -0.60 9.35 14.18
C CYS A 119 -1.92 10.10 14.07
N PRO A 120 -2.89 9.90 15.01
CA PRO A 120 -4.23 10.48 14.89
C PRO A 120 -4.26 12.00 14.82
N ASP A 121 -3.28 12.66 15.43
CA ASP A 121 -3.11 14.12 15.41
C ASP A 121 -2.40 14.63 14.14
N GLY A 122 -1.97 13.72 13.26
CA GLY A 122 -1.23 14.06 12.05
C GLY A 122 0.21 14.49 12.24
N SER A 123 0.74 14.45 13.46
CA SER A 123 2.06 15.02 13.81
C SER A 123 3.23 14.23 13.22
N THR A 124 3.10 12.90 13.12
CA THR A 124 4.17 12.01 12.68
C THR A 124 3.65 10.66 12.18
N TRP A 125 4.57 9.82 11.73
CA TRP A 125 4.32 8.41 11.37
C TRP A 125 4.93 7.49 12.40
N ILE A 126 4.21 6.43 12.77
CA ILE A 126 4.75 5.35 13.59
C ILE A 126 5.85 4.62 12.83
N TYR A 127 6.71 3.92 13.56
CA TYR A 127 7.87 3.24 12.97
C TYR A 127 7.49 1.90 12.34
N TYR A 128 6.64 1.14 13.02
CA TYR A 128 6.09 -0.13 12.56
C TYR A 128 4.57 -0.12 12.64
N THR A 129 3.92 -0.84 11.74
CA THR A 129 2.49 -1.16 11.78
C THR A 129 2.29 -2.66 11.85
N LEU A 130 1.20 -3.08 12.48
CA LEU A 130 0.75 -4.47 12.50
C LEU A 130 -0.45 -4.64 11.55
N LEU A 131 -0.62 -5.84 11.00
CA LEU A 131 -1.85 -6.20 10.29
C LEU A 131 -2.96 -6.58 11.26
N THR A 132 -2.61 -7.15 12.41
CA THR A 132 -3.53 -7.61 13.45
C THR A 132 -3.21 -6.93 14.76
N GLY A 133 -4.24 -6.63 15.54
CA GLY A 133 -4.13 -6.01 16.85
C GLY A 133 -4.30 -4.49 16.83
N PRO A 134 -4.35 -3.88 18.02
CA PRO A 134 -4.51 -2.44 18.15
C PRO A 134 -3.32 -1.69 17.62
N LYS A 135 -3.57 -0.52 17.05
CA LYS A 135 -2.52 0.38 16.62
C LYS A 135 -1.84 0.97 17.85
N ASP A 136 -0.59 0.57 18.08
CA ASP A 136 0.21 1.08 19.19
C ASP A 136 1.09 2.23 18.73
N PHE A 137 0.74 3.44 19.14
CA PHE A 137 1.49 4.65 18.82
C PHE A 137 2.77 4.80 19.65
N SER A 138 2.96 3.99 20.71
CA SER A 138 4.22 3.96 21.45
C SER A 138 5.36 3.31 20.65
N TYR A 139 5.04 2.50 19.66
CA TYR A 139 5.99 1.92 18.71
C TYR A 139 6.65 2.93 17.76
N TRP A 140 6.23 4.18 17.77
CA TRP A 140 6.83 5.18 16.91
C TRP A 140 8.23 5.59 17.33
N SER A 141 8.60 5.29 18.55
CA SER A 141 9.85 5.76 19.10
C SER A 141 10.95 4.72 18.95
N GLN A 142 11.96 5.05 18.15
CA GLN A 142 13.31 4.55 18.36
C GLN A 142 13.96 5.24 19.57
N LEU A 143 13.12 5.75 20.51
CA LEU A 143 13.63 6.45 21.66
C LEU A 143 14.35 5.48 22.56
N PRO A 144 15.53 5.87 23.10
CA PRO A 144 16.11 5.21 24.23
C PRO A 144 15.06 5.03 25.33
N GLY A 145 14.91 3.80 25.88
CA GLY A 145 13.91 3.50 26.89
C GLY A 145 12.60 2.89 26.38
N SER A 146 12.31 2.87 25.08
CA SER A 146 11.19 2.09 24.54
C SER A 146 11.55 0.59 24.54
N ALA A 147 10.57 -0.27 24.85
CA ALA A 147 10.76 -1.74 24.79
C ALA A 147 11.28 -2.19 23.43
N HIS A 148 10.85 -1.53 22.38
CA HIS A 148 11.27 -1.80 21.00
C HIS A 148 12.73 -1.40 20.73
N TYR A 149 13.17 -0.24 21.22
CA TYR A 149 14.57 0.18 21.14
C TYR A 149 15.48 -0.84 21.84
N HIS A 150 15.11 -1.29 23.01
CA HIS A 150 15.87 -2.30 23.77
C HIS A 150 15.95 -3.63 23.00
N GLU A 151 14.85 -4.10 22.43
CA GLU A 151 14.84 -5.33 21.65
C GLU A 151 15.68 -5.19 20.37
N MET A 152 15.57 -4.07 19.67
CA MET A 152 16.38 -3.80 18.49
C MET A 152 17.87 -3.77 18.84
N MET A 153 18.27 -3.11 19.91
CA MET A 153 19.66 -3.05 20.36
C MET A 153 20.17 -4.42 20.77
N ARG A 154 19.34 -5.21 21.47
CA ARG A 154 19.65 -6.61 21.82
C ARG A 154 19.91 -7.46 20.57
N LEU A 155 19.08 -7.35 19.54
CA LEU A 155 19.24 -8.08 18.29
C LEU A 155 20.47 -7.66 17.49
N LEU A 156 20.90 -6.40 17.63
CA LEU A 156 22.13 -5.89 17.02
C LEU A 156 23.40 -6.28 17.79
N GLY A 157 23.27 -7.00 18.92
CA GLY A 157 24.40 -7.36 19.77
C GLY A 157 25.02 -6.17 20.50
N ALA A 158 24.32 -5.05 20.57
CA ALA A 158 24.77 -3.91 21.35
C ALA A 158 24.56 -4.21 22.84
N SER A 159 25.62 -4.07 23.62
CA SER A 159 25.52 -4.07 25.08
C SER A 159 24.79 -2.79 25.48
N LEU A 160 23.60 -2.94 25.99
CA LEU A 160 22.90 -1.82 26.64
C LEU A 160 23.69 -1.57 27.93
N ALA A 161 24.46 -0.49 27.99
CA ALA A 161 24.84 0.08 29.26
C ALA A 161 23.52 0.34 30.01
N GLU A 162 23.42 -0.08 31.25
CA GLU A 162 22.26 0.14 32.12
C GLU A 162 21.99 1.65 32.15
N GLU A 163 21.14 2.12 31.22
CA GLU A 163 20.60 3.48 31.31
C GLU A 163 19.58 3.49 32.43
N ASN A 164 19.81 4.37 33.36
CA ASN A 164 18.97 4.52 34.55
C ASN A 164 17.56 4.97 34.10
N PRO A 165 16.48 4.17 34.31
CA PRO A 165 15.15 4.51 33.80
C PRO A 165 14.58 5.82 34.35
N GLU A 166 15.19 6.38 35.39
CA GLU A 166 14.72 7.60 36.06
C GLU A 166 15.23 8.90 35.41
N GLU A 167 16.15 8.84 34.44
CA GLU A 167 16.75 10.03 33.80
C GLU A 167 16.18 10.36 32.42
N THR A 168 15.23 9.61 31.90
CA THR A 168 14.56 9.96 30.65
C THR A 168 13.42 10.94 30.91
N GLU A 169 13.72 12.24 30.86
CA GLU A 169 12.65 13.24 30.67
C GLU A 169 11.78 12.83 29.47
N PRO A 170 10.45 12.90 29.59
CA PRO A 170 9.60 12.65 28.44
C PRO A 170 10.00 13.63 27.34
N ALA A 171 10.49 13.11 26.23
CA ALA A 171 10.87 13.95 25.10
C ALA A 171 9.67 14.83 24.72
N SER A 172 9.78 16.11 24.96
CA SER A 172 8.77 17.12 24.67
C SER A 172 8.55 17.36 23.18
N GLU A 173 9.37 16.72 22.35
CA GLU A 173 9.30 16.80 20.89
C GLU A 173 9.26 15.40 20.29
N ALA A 174 8.36 15.18 19.34
CA ALA A 174 8.28 13.95 18.57
C ALA A 174 9.64 13.67 17.93
N PRO A 175 10.28 12.51 18.19
CA PRO A 175 11.62 12.27 17.70
C PRO A 175 11.63 12.23 16.19
N LEU A 176 12.63 12.87 15.60
CA LEU A 176 12.88 12.84 14.18
C LEU A 176 13.34 11.43 13.78
N THR A 177 12.41 10.59 13.34
CA THR A 177 12.73 9.25 12.84
C THR A 177 12.83 9.23 11.32
N CYS A 178 13.45 8.18 10.76
CA CYS A 178 13.46 7.98 9.31
C CYS A 178 12.04 7.89 8.72
N CYS A 179 11.07 7.38 9.47
CA CYS A 179 9.68 7.27 9.02
C CYS A 179 9.00 8.64 8.93
N HIS A 180 9.34 9.58 9.80
CA HIS A 180 8.80 10.93 9.74
C HIS A 180 9.12 11.60 8.40
N THR A 181 10.37 11.67 8.00
CA THR A 181 10.79 12.26 6.71
C THR A 181 10.35 11.45 5.50
N ASN A 182 10.41 10.13 5.58
CA ASN A 182 9.99 9.26 4.47
C ASN A 182 8.48 9.29 4.25
N GLY A 183 7.67 9.40 5.29
CA GLY A 183 6.22 9.55 5.19
C GLY A 183 5.84 10.84 4.47
N GLN A 184 6.44 11.96 4.85
CA GLN A 184 6.24 13.25 4.17
C GLN A 184 6.64 13.16 2.70
N ARG A 185 7.78 12.52 2.40
CA ARG A 185 8.23 12.29 1.02
C ARG A 185 7.22 11.49 0.23
N ALA A 186 6.70 10.39 0.77
CA ALA A 186 5.74 9.53 0.09
C ALA A 186 4.42 10.26 -0.19
N LEU A 187 3.89 11.00 0.78
CA LEU A 187 2.71 11.84 0.58
C LEU A 187 2.95 12.92 -0.48
N GLY A 188 4.13 13.55 -0.50
CA GLY A 188 4.48 14.59 -1.46
C GLY A 188 4.72 14.06 -2.89
N LEU A 189 4.97 12.76 -3.05
CA LEU A 189 5.15 12.14 -4.37
C LEU A 189 3.81 11.88 -5.08
N VAL A 190 2.80 11.35 -4.40
CA VAL A 190 1.53 10.95 -5.02
C VAL A 190 0.87 12.07 -5.82
N PRO A 191 0.73 13.31 -5.32
CA PRO A 191 0.14 14.40 -6.08
C PRO A 191 0.88 14.76 -7.37
N GLN A 192 2.19 14.50 -7.45
CA GLN A 192 2.99 14.79 -8.65
C GLN A 192 2.61 13.86 -9.82
N TYR A 193 2.02 12.71 -9.51
CA TYR A 193 1.63 11.70 -10.49
C TYR A 193 0.12 11.64 -10.77
N ILE A 194 -0.69 12.56 -10.21
CA ILE A 194 -2.11 12.65 -10.58
C ILE A 194 -2.23 12.78 -12.10
N TYR A 195 -1.46 13.68 -12.68
CA TYR A 195 -1.33 13.87 -14.11
C TYR A 195 0.12 13.72 -14.53
N THR A 196 0.39 12.85 -15.48
CA THR A 196 1.70 12.70 -16.11
C THR A 196 1.59 12.96 -17.61
N GLN A 197 2.71 13.26 -18.25
CA GLN A 197 2.76 13.58 -19.68
C GLN A 197 3.89 12.81 -20.35
N SER A 198 3.61 12.25 -21.53
CA SER A 198 4.61 11.64 -22.40
C SER A 198 4.43 12.17 -23.82
N GLY A 199 5.35 13.02 -24.29
CA GLY A 199 5.14 13.78 -25.51
C GLY A 199 3.90 14.66 -25.39
N ASN A 200 2.91 14.44 -26.26
CA ASN A 200 1.63 15.17 -26.27
C ASN A 200 0.51 14.44 -25.54
N ASP A 201 0.73 13.21 -25.12
CA ASP A 201 -0.24 12.39 -24.42
C ASP A 201 -0.27 12.72 -22.93
N ILE A 202 -1.46 12.88 -22.37
CA ILE A 202 -1.68 13.16 -20.95
C ILE A 202 -2.32 11.95 -20.29
N PHE A 203 -1.76 11.52 -19.16
CA PHE A 203 -2.24 10.39 -18.38
C PHE A 203 -2.82 10.88 -17.06
N ILE A 204 -4.03 10.42 -16.74
CA ILE A 204 -4.71 10.64 -15.47
C ILE A 204 -4.58 9.34 -14.64
N ASN A 205 -3.78 9.37 -13.58
CA ASN A 205 -3.37 8.18 -12.85
C ASN A 205 -4.09 8.01 -11.51
N PHE A 206 -4.31 9.11 -10.78
CA PHE A 206 -4.99 9.11 -9.48
C PHE A 206 -6.23 9.99 -9.53
N PHE A 207 -7.27 9.56 -8.85
CA PHE A 207 -8.54 10.30 -8.77
C PHE A 207 -8.57 11.12 -7.47
N ILE A 208 -7.96 12.29 -7.52
CA ILE A 208 -7.85 13.25 -6.40
C ILE A 208 -8.38 14.59 -6.90
N ASP A 209 -9.26 15.22 -6.13
CA ASP A 209 -9.78 16.57 -6.44
C ASP A 209 -8.61 17.54 -6.66
N SER A 210 -8.49 18.07 -7.88
CA SER A 210 -7.29 18.82 -8.28
C SER A 210 -7.48 19.53 -9.61
N SER A 211 -6.61 20.52 -9.87
CA SER A 211 -6.49 21.16 -11.18
C SER A 211 -5.03 21.36 -11.56
N LYS A 212 -4.71 21.15 -12.84
CA LYS A 212 -3.36 21.33 -13.37
C LYS A 212 -3.40 21.82 -14.81
N THR A 213 -2.51 22.76 -15.14
CA THR A 213 -2.26 23.17 -16.53
C THR A 213 -0.95 22.56 -17.01
N LEU A 214 -1.00 21.86 -18.14
CA LEU A 214 0.14 21.29 -18.84
C LEU A 214 0.33 21.98 -20.21
N MET A 215 1.53 21.91 -20.76
CA MET A 215 1.81 22.44 -22.09
C MET A 215 1.86 21.28 -23.09
N VAL A 216 0.99 21.33 -24.10
CA VAL A 216 0.93 20.35 -25.21
C VAL A 216 1.14 21.13 -26.52
N ASP A 217 2.17 20.80 -27.29
CA ASP A 217 2.55 21.54 -28.50
C ASP A 217 2.57 23.06 -28.34
N GLY A 218 3.12 23.53 -27.20
CA GLY A 218 3.23 24.97 -26.90
C GLY A 218 1.91 25.64 -26.51
N SER A 219 0.81 24.90 -26.40
CA SER A 219 -0.51 25.39 -25.98
C SER A 219 -0.90 24.88 -24.59
N PRO A 220 -1.51 25.72 -23.74
CA PRO A 220 -1.95 25.28 -22.43
C PRO A 220 -3.18 24.36 -22.54
N VAL A 221 -3.15 23.27 -21.77
CA VAL A 221 -4.24 22.34 -21.52
C VAL A 221 -4.51 22.32 -20.02
N THR A 222 -5.68 22.72 -19.61
CA THR A 222 -6.09 22.70 -18.20
C THR A 222 -6.99 21.52 -17.94
N LEU A 223 -6.62 20.71 -16.94
CA LEU A 223 -7.34 19.54 -16.46
C LEU A 223 -7.88 19.86 -15.07
N THR A 224 -9.14 19.53 -14.82
CA THR A 224 -9.74 19.65 -13.50
C THR A 224 -10.49 18.37 -13.18
N LEU A 225 -10.07 17.69 -12.11
CA LEU A 225 -10.79 16.58 -11.49
C LEU A 225 -11.62 17.12 -10.34
N GLN A 226 -12.90 16.77 -10.31
CA GLN A 226 -13.83 17.03 -9.21
C GLN A 226 -14.34 15.68 -8.71
N THR A 227 -14.02 15.34 -7.46
CA THR A 227 -14.35 14.03 -6.91
C THR A 227 -14.18 13.98 -5.39
N ASP A 228 -15.01 13.16 -4.75
CA ASP A 228 -14.82 12.70 -3.37
C ASP A 228 -14.25 11.27 -3.32
N PHE A 229 -13.62 10.80 -4.41
CA PHE A 229 -12.99 9.47 -4.44
C PHE A 229 -11.94 9.32 -3.31
N PRO A 230 -11.91 8.20 -2.58
CA PRO A 230 -12.64 6.95 -2.77
C PRO A 230 -13.97 6.83 -2.01
N LYS A 231 -14.51 7.90 -1.42
CA LYS A 231 -15.85 7.89 -0.81
C LYS A 231 -16.94 7.72 -1.86
N SER A 232 -16.79 8.39 -2.99
CA SER A 232 -17.70 8.31 -4.16
C SER A 232 -17.06 7.50 -5.29
N GLU A 233 -17.89 6.86 -6.09
CA GLU A 233 -17.52 6.17 -7.33
C GLU A 233 -17.50 7.12 -8.54
N ASN A 234 -17.95 8.37 -8.35
CA ASN A 234 -18.12 9.34 -9.43
C ASN A 234 -16.99 10.36 -9.44
N ILE A 235 -16.42 10.55 -10.61
CA ILE A 235 -15.35 11.50 -10.90
C ILE A 235 -15.78 12.32 -12.12
N ARG A 236 -15.59 13.64 -12.07
CA ARG A 236 -15.78 14.51 -13.22
C ARG A 236 -14.45 15.07 -13.66
N LEU A 237 -14.08 14.79 -14.90
CA LEU A 237 -12.91 15.36 -15.55
C LEU A 237 -13.35 16.45 -16.53
N THR A 238 -12.92 17.68 -16.28
CA THR A 238 -13.06 18.81 -17.21
C THR A 238 -11.71 19.07 -17.86
N VAL A 239 -11.73 19.20 -19.18
CA VAL A 239 -10.53 19.48 -20.00
C VAL A 239 -10.79 20.75 -20.79
N GLU A 240 -9.88 21.72 -20.70
CA GLU A 240 -9.91 22.96 -21.46
C GLU A 240 -8.64 23.05 -22.30
N SER A 241 -8.80 23.07 -23.62
CA SER A 241 -7.69 23.12 -24.59
C SER A 241 -8.11 23.89 -25.83
N LYS A 242 -7.18 24.62 -26.44
CA LYS A 242 -7.42 25.30 -27.72
C LYS A 242 -7.24 24.41 -28.94
N GLN A 243 -6.69 23.22 -28.75
CA GLN A 243 -6.41 22.23 -29.81
C GLN A 243 -6.86 20.83 -29.35
N PRO A 244 -7.03 19.90 -30.26
CA PRO A 244 -7.28 18.50 -29.90
C PRO A 244 -6.14 17.96 -29.03
N VAL A 245 -6.50 17.19 -28.00
CA VAL A 245 -5.57 16.53 -27.10
C VAL A 245 -6.07 15.14 -26.78
N ASP A 246 -5.16 14.17 -26.74
CA ASP A 246 -5.44 12.82 -26.32
C ASP A 246 -5.09 12.63 -24.85
N LEU A 247 -6.01 11.99 -24.14
CA LEU A 247 -5.98 11.76 -22.70
C LEU A 247 -6.11 10.26 -22.45
N TYR A 248 -5.41 9.78 -21.47
CA TYR A 248 -5.43 8.39 -21.06
C TYR A 248 -5.85 8.31 -19.60
N VAL A 249 -7.05 7.82 -19.33
CA VAL A 249 -7.61 7.66 -17.98
C VAL A 249 -7.35 6.26 -17.49
N ARG A 250 -6.66 6.12 -16.36
CA ARG A 250 -6.43 4.82 -15.73
C ARG A 250 -7.75 4.20 -15.27
N ILE A 251 -7.95 2.94 -15.62
CA ILE A 251 -9.01 2.11 -15.05
C ILE A 251 -8.33 1.14 -14.07
N PRO A 252 -8.55 1.28 -12.75
CA PRO A 252 -7.85 0.47 -11.76
C PRO A 252 -8.12 -1.03 -11.94
N ALA A 253 -7.11 -1.87 -11.65
CA ALA A 253 -7.25 -3.32 -11.80
C ALA A 253 -8.23 -3.93 -10.76
N TRP A 254 -8.44 -3.27 -9.63
CA TRP A 254 -9.34 -3.76 -8.58
C TRP A 254 -10.84 -3.55 -8.87
N THR A 255 -11.21 -2.70 -9.82
CA THR A 255 -12.63 -2.54 -10.23
C THR A 255 -13.06 -3.73 -11.09
N ASP A 256 -14.33 -4.03 -11.07
CA ASP A 256 -14.96 -5.02 -11.96
C ASP A 256 -15.87 -4.35 -13.01
N HIS A 257 -16.09 -3.03 -12.89
CA HIS A 257 -16.87 -2.25 -13.83
C HIS A 257 -16.46 -0.79 -13.78
N ALA A 258 -16.23 -0.21 -14.94
CA ALA A 258 -15.99 1.22 -15.10
C ALA A 258 -16.66 1.75 -16.35
N GLU A 259 -17.09 3.00 -16.30
CA GLU A 259 -17.68 3.71 -17.44
C GLU A 259 -17.12 5.12 -17.54
N ILE A 260 -16.91 5.59 -18.77
CA ILE A 260 -16.60 6.98 -19.06
C ILE A 260 -17.64 7.50 -20.06
N SER A 261 -18.46 8.46 -19.63
CA SER A 261 -19.54 9.06 -20.44
C SER A 261 -20.43 8.01 -21.11
N GLY A 262 -20.76 6.93 -20.39
CA GLY A 262 -21.62 5.83 -20.85
C GLY A 262 -20.92 4.75 -21.68
N LYS A 263 -19.60 4.86 -21.92
CA LYS A 263 -18.80 3.81 -22.55
C LYS A 263 -18.18 2.93 -21.48
N THR A 264 -18.44 1.63 -21.51
CA THR A 264 -17.81 0.66 -20.62
C THR A 264 -16.31 0.53 -20.93
N CYS A 265 -15.48 0.55 -19.89
CA CYS A 265 -14.03 0.48 -19.95
C CYS A 265 -13.52 -0.79 -19.27
N LEU A 266 -12.36 -1.31 -19.75
CA LEU A 266 -11.78 -2.52 -19.21
C LEU A 266 -10.84 -2.21 -18.03
N PRO A 267 -10.93 -2.96 -16.92
CA PRO A 267 -10.01 -2.80 -15.78
C PRO A 267 -8.55 -3.09 -16.13
N GLY A 268 -7.64 -2.48 -15.38
CA GLY A 268 -6.20 -2.74 -15.48
C GLY A 268 -5.52 -2.12 -16.71
N GLN A 269 -6.15 -1.13 -17.36
CA GLN A 269 -5.57 -0.43 -18.52
C GLN A 269 -5.97 1.05 -18.57
N TYR A 270 -5.40 1.77 -19.51
CA TYR A 270 -5.78 3.13 -19.82
C TYR A 270 -6.89 3.16 -20.88
N GLU A 271 -7.93 3.95 -20.64
CA GLU A 271 -8.92 4.30 -21.65
C GLU A 271 -8.55 5.62 -22.32
N MET A 272 -8.45 5.60 -23.63
CA MET A 272 -8.12 6.80 -24.42
C MET A 272 -9.35 7.65 -24.68
N LEU A 273 -9.23 8.94 -24.41
CA LEU A 273 -10.24 9.97 -24.68
C LEU A 273 -9.62 11.06 -25.55
N SER A 274 -10.38 11.55 -26.51
CA SER A 274 -9.99 12.74 -27.28
C SER A 274 -10.82 13.94 -26.88
N SER A 275 -10.18 15.06 -26.62
CA SER A 275 -10.83 16.31 -26.21
C SER A 275 -10.46 17.42 -27.18
N SER A 276 -11.41 18.33 -27.42
CA SER A 276 -11.19 19.56 -28.19
C SER A 276 -11.99 20.71 -27.56
N ASN A 277 -11.38 21.88 -27.46
CA ASN A 277 -11.91 23.05 -26.78
C ASN A 277 -12.18 22.76 -25.28
N ARG A 278 -13.48 22.71 -24.89
CA ARG A 278 -13.88 22.33 -23.54
C ARG A 278 -14.69 21.05 -23.59
N SER A 279 -14.16 20.02 -22.95
CA SER A 279 -14.83 18.70 -22.81
C SER A 279 -15.05 18.36 -21.36
N VAL A 280 -16.14 17.66 -21.07
CA VAL A 280 -16.45 17.14 -19.74
C VAL A 280 -16.71 15.66 -19.88
N PHE A 281 -16.03 14.87 -19.06
CA PHE A 281 -16.16 13.42 -19.00
C PHE A 281 -16.64 13.05 -17.60
N ASP A 282 -17.81 12.41 -17.54
CA ASP A 282 -18.28 11.78 -16.31
C ASP A 282 -17.73 10.36 -16.26
N ILE A 283 -16.95 10.07 -15.23
CA ILE A 283 -16.26 8.81 -15.01
C ILE A 283 -16.91 8.14 -13.81
N HIS A 284 -17.28 6.88 -13.95
CA HIS A 284 -17.79 6.05 -12.87
C HIS A 284 -16.87 4.83 -12.71
N ILE A 285 -16.28 4.68 -11.53
CA ILE A 285 -15.41 3.55 -11.17
C ILE A 285 -16.08 2.80 -10.04
N ARG A 286 -16.69 1.66 -10.35
CA ARG A 286 -17.34 0.83 -9.34
C ARG A 286 -16.31 0.33 -8.33
N GLN A 287 -16.66 0.41 -7.07
CA GLN A 287 -15.84 -0.04 -5.95
C GLN A 287 -16.41 -1.34 -5.36
N PRO A 288 -16.11 -2.51 -5.95
CA PRO A 288 -16.65 -3.76 -5.46
C PRO A 288 -16.08 -4.09 -4.08
N LEU A 289 -16.92 -4.68 -3.24
CA LEU A 289 -16.49 -5.32 -2.02
C LEU A 289 -15.76 -6.62 -2.37
N ARG A 290 -14.55 -6.81 -1.85
CA ARG A 290 -13.69 -7.95 -2.17
C ARG A 290 -13.15 -8.59 -0.89
N LEU A 291 -12.97 -9.91 -0.93
CA LEU A 291 -12.18 -10.64 0.05
C LEU A 291 -10.77 -10.83 -0.52
N LEU A 292 -9.80 -10.32 0.20
CA LEU A 292 -8.39 -10.53 -0.09
C LEU A 292 -7.90 -11.69 0.76
N THR A 293 -7.43 -12.74 0.10
CA THR A 293 -6.84 -13.90 0.78
C THR A 293 -5.34 -13.66 0.88
N PRO A 294 -4.80 -13.58 2.09
CA PRO A 294 -3.36 -13.49 2.28
C PRO A 294 -2.67 -14.80 1.85
N GLY A 295 -1.37 -14.74 1.74
CA GLY A 295 -0.58 -15.88 1.36
C GLY A 295 -0.60 -17.03 2.38
N PHE A 296 0.26 -18.01 2.14
CA PHE A 296 0.24 -19.32 2.84
C PHE A 296 0.33 -19.22 4.37
N VAL A 297 1.10 -18.28 4.89
CA VAL A 297 1.32 -18.11 6.36
C VAL A 297 0.03 -17.71 7.08
N ASN A 298 -0.80 -16.89 6.43
CA ASN A 298 -2.06 -16.38 6.99
C ASN A 298 -3.28 -17.18 6.48
N ARG A 299 -3.08 -18.48 6.18
CA ARG A 299 -4.15 -19.35 5.69
C ARG A 299 -5.33 -19.40 6.66
N GLY A 300 -6.54 -19.27 6.11
CA GLY A 300 -7.79 -19.25 6.89
C GLY A 300 -8.20 -17.86 7.35
N LYS A 301 -7.35 -16.85 7.14
CA LYS A 301 -7.68 -15.45 7.34
C LYS A 301 -8.04 -14.76 6.03
N PHE A 302 -8.68 -13.63 6.11
CA PHE A 302 -8.96 -12.77 4.96
C PHE A 302 -9.05 -11.32 5.41
N ALA A 303 -8.82 -10.42 4.45
CA ALA A 303 -9.07 -9.01 4.62
C ALA A 303 -10.24 -8.57 3.73
N VAL A 304 -10.97 -7.56 4.15
CA VAL A 304 -12.07 -6.98 3.39
C VAL A 304 -11.58 -5.69 2.74
N ALA A 305 -11.80 -5.55 1.44
CA ALA A 305 -11.52 -4.33 0.70
C ALA A 305 -12.73 -3.87 -0.09
N ARG A 306 -12.91 -2.55 -0.22
CA ARG A 306 -13.85 -1.92 -1.15
C ARG A 306 -13.11 -0.89 -1.98
N GLY A 307 -13.11 -1.06 -3.29
CA GLY A 307 -12.24 -0.26 -4.14
C GLY A 307 -10.78 -0.37 -3.70
N PRO A 308 -10.05 0.74 -3.57
CA PRO A 308 -8.66 0.73 -3.09
C PRO A 308 -8.53 0.62 -1.57
N ILE A 309 -9.62 0.74 -0.80
CA ILE A 309 -9.62 0.84 0.66
C ILE A 309 -9.70 -0.54 1.32
N LEU A 310 -8.77 -0.79 2.23
CA LEU A 310 -8.77 -1.94 3.12
C LEU A 310 -9.55 -1.60 4.40
N TYR A 311 -10.44 -2.49 4.81
CA TYR A 311 -11.25 -2.34 6.02
C TYR A 311 -10.61 -3.11 7.18
N ALA A 312 -10.66 -2.51 8.35
CA ALA A 312 -10.24 -3.11 9.60
C ALA A 312 -11.44 -3.25 10.55
N VAL A 313 -11.31 -4.09 11.54
CA VAL A 313 -12.25 -4.16 12.65
C VAL A 313 -11.96 -2.98 13.57
N ASP A 314 -12.94 -2.08 13.73
CA ASP A 314 -12.80 -0.86 14.50
C ASP A 314 -13.02 -1.07 15.99
N SER A 315 -13.89 -2.00 16.35
CA SER A 315 -14.23 -2.29 17.75
C SER A 315 -14.40 -3.78 17.98
N CYS A 316 -13.98 -4.23 19.14
CA CYS A 316 -14.14 -5.60 19.61
C CYS A 316 -15.20 -5.66 20.70
N PRO A 317 -16.09 -6.69 20.74
CA PRO A 317 -17.00 -6.89 21.86
C PRO A 317 -16.25 -6.96 23.19
N GLU A 318 -16.87 -6.49 24.27
CA GLU A 318 -16.26 -6.52 25.60
C GLU A 318 -15.82 -7.95 25.99
N GLY A 319 -14.58 -8.07 26.42
CA GLY A 319 -13.98 -9.36 26.81
C GLY A 319 -13.53 -10.25 25.64
N TRP A 320 -13.50 -9.72 24.41
CA TRP A 320 -12.93 -10.40 23.25
C TRP A 320 -11.59 -9.76 22.87
N ASP A 321 -10.71 -10.56 22.30
CA ASP A 321 -9.54 -10.07 21.55
C ASP A 321 -9.85 -9.99 20.05
N PHE A 322 -9.14 -9.14 19.30
CA PHE A 322 -9.27 -9.06 17.84
C PHE A 322 -8.95 -10.42 17.18
N ASP A 323 -8.04 -11.19 17.74
CA ASP A 323 -7.69 -12.54 17.27
C ASP A 323 -8.82 -13.57 17.51
N ASP A 324 -9.75 -13.27 18.41
CA ASP A 324 -10.91 -14.13 18.68
C ASP A 324 -12.02 -13.98 17.63
N ILE A 325 -11.93 -12.98 16.74
CA ILE A 325 -13.02 -12.65 15.83
C ILE A 325 -13.00 -13.57 14.61
N ALA A 326 -14.09 -14.30 14.41
CA ALA A 326 -14.37 -15.06 13.21
C ALA A 326 -15.68 -14.59 12.55
N LEU A 327 -15.71 -14.59 11.23
CA LEU A 327 -16.92 -14.36 10.46
C LEU A 327 -17.39 -15.68 9.82
N SER A 328 -18.69 -15.96 9.92
CA SER A 328 -19.29 -17.08 9.16
C SER A 328 -19.63 -16.62 7.76
N LEU A 329 -18.82 -17.02 6.79
CA LEU A 329 -19.01 -16.68 5.40
C LEU A 329 -19.73 -17.83 4.67
N SER A 330 -20.76 -17.49 3.89
CA SER A 330 -21.38 -18.45 2.99
C SER A 330 -20.45 -18.78 1.84
N SER A 331 -20.22 -20.05 1.55
CA SER A 331 -19.41 -20.47 0.39
C SER A 331 -19.96 -20.00 -0.96
N LYS A 332 -21.27 -19.73 -1.04
CA LYS A 332 -21.92 -19.25 -2.27
C LYS A 332 -21.95 -17.72 -2.38
N GLN A 333 -22.04 -17.04 -1.26
CA GLN A 333 -22.14 -15.58 -1.17
C GLN A 333 -21.36 -15.07 0.05
N PRO A 334 -20.04 -15.14 0.03
CA PRO A 334 -19.22 -14.86 1.21
C PRO A 334 -19.39 -13.41 1.73
N LEU A 335 -19.67 -12.46 0.84
CA LEU A 335 -19.82 -11.06 1.20
C LEU A 335 -21.21 -10.68 1.75
N SER A 336 -22.19 -11.58 1.67
CA SER A 336 -23.56 -11.31 2.14
C SER A 336 -23.68 -11.13 3.66
N ALA A 337 -22.65 -11.55 4.40
CA ALA A 337 -22.59 -11.36 5.86
C ALA A 337 -22.21 -9.92 6.25
N LEU A 338 -21.73 -9.11 5.30
CA LEU A 338 -21.29 -7.74 5.53
C LEU A 338 -22.42 -6.78 5.14
N VAL A 339 -23.07 -6.17 6.13
CA VAL A 339 -24.19 -5.26 5.93
C VAL A 339 -23.67 -3.83 5.89
N PRO A 340 -23.77 -3.12 4.75
CA PRO A 340 -23.26 -1.76 4.63
C PRO A 340 -24.10 -0.76 5.44
N PHE A 341 -23.43 0.28 5.95
CA PHE A 341 -24.04 1.48 6.51
C PHE A 341 -23.11 2.67 6.27
N GLU A 342 -23.64 3.87 6.40
CA GLU A 342 -22.84 5.09 6.23
C GLU A 342 -22.40 5.65 7.58
N GLU A 343 -21.13 5.99 7.70
CA GLU A 343 -20.55 6.62 8.87
C GLU A 343 -19.56 7.70 8.46
N ASN A 344 -19.82 8.95 8.87
CA ASN A 344 -18.98 10.11 8.55
C ASN A 344 -18.68 10.28 7.03
N GLY A 345 -19.64 9.91 6.17
CA GLY A 345 -19.51 9.95 4.72
C GLY A 345 -18.67 8.81 4.13
N TRP A 346 -18.36 7.79 4.93
CA TRP A 346 -17.73 6.55 4.48
C TRP A 346 -18.70 5.40 4.57
N THR A 347 -18.63 4.49 3.59
CA THR A 347 -19.32 3.21 3.72
C THR A 347 -18.56 2.34 4.72
N ALA A 348 -19.23 1.92 5.77
CA ALA A 348 -18.75 0.94 6.74
C ALA A 348 -19.60 -0.33 6.68
N PHE A 349 -19.19 -1.40 7.39
CA PHE A 349 -19.90 -2.67 7.36
C PHE A 349 -20.10 -3.21 8.76
N ARG A 350 -21.29 -3.78 9.01
CA ARG A 350 -21.57 -4.58 10.20
C ARG A 350 -21.64 -6.04 9.80
N ALA A 351 -21.09 -6.89 10.65
CA ALA A 351 -21.16 -8.34 10.49
C ALA A 351 -21.45 -9.01 11.81
N LYS A 352 -22.10 -10.16 11.76
CA LYS A 352 -22.22 -11.02 12.90
C LYS A 352 -20.89 -11.73 13.11
N ALA A 353 -20.23 -11.44 14.23
CA ALA A 353 -18.99 -12.09 14.63
C ALA A 353 -19.27 -13.29 15.53
N TYR A 354 -18.37 -14.24 15.51
CA TYR A 354 -18.33 -15.41 16.38
C TYR A 354 -16.99 -15.41 17.10
N ARG A 355 -16.99 -15.79 18.37
CA ARG A 355 -15.76 -15.99 19.11
C ARG A 355 -15.15 -17.34 18.71
N THR A 356 -13.89 -17.32 18.29
CA THR A 356 -13.12 -18.55 18.14
C THR A 356 -12.71 -19.02 19.54
N GLU A 357 -13.17 -20.19 19.97
CA GLU A 357 -12.57 -20.83 21.13
C GLU A 357 -11.22 -21.37 20.70
N HIS A 358 -10.14 -20.75 21.17
CA HIS A 358 -8.81 -21.32 21.06
C HIS A 358 -8.73 -22.54 21.97
N HIS A 359 -9.36 -23.64 21.57
CA HIS A 359 -8.97 -24.92 22.10
C HIS A 359 -7.54 -25.17 21.58
N ILE A 360 -6.55 -24.85 22.40
CA ILE A 360 -5.26 -25.51 22.33
C ILE A 360 -5.56 -26.95 22.74
N SER A 361 -6.17 -27.74 21.85
CA SER A 361 -6.04 -29.17 21.93
C SER A 361 -4.54 -29.37 21.86
N GLN A 362 -3.96 -29.92 22.93
CA GLN A 362 -2.59 -30.41 22.92
C GLN A 362 -2.49 -31.25 21.66
N LEU A 363 -1.84 -30.71 20.62
CA LEU A 363 -1.48 -31.48 19.44
C LEU A 363 -0.59 -32.60 19.98
N ASN A 364 -1.17 -33.79 20.11
CA ASN A 364 -0.43 -34.94 20.54
C ASN A 364 0.43 -35.36 19.35
N TRP A 365 1.64 -34.88 19.32
CA TRP A 365 2.64 -35.13 18.25
C TRP A 365 2.90 -36.59 18.02
N GLN A 366 2.42 -37.48 18.89
CA GLN A 366 2.53 -38.94 18.73
C GLN A 366 1.66 -39.52 17.62
N ASN A 367 0.71 -38.73 17.07
CA ASN A 367 -0.21 -39.21 16.02
C ASN A 367 0.12 -38.68 14.61
N ILE A 368 1.27 -38.06 14.40
CA ILE A 368 1.72 -37.73 13.05
C ILE A 368 2.27 -39.02 12.44
N PRO A 369 1.68 -39.55 11.33
CA PRO A 369 2.24 -40.70 10.63
C PRO A 369 3.68 -40.40 10.20
N GLN A 370 4.63 -41.23 10.61
CA GLN A 370 6.05 -41.09 10.25
C GLN A 370 6.35 -41.45 8.79
N SER A 371 5.33 -41.61 7.96
CA SER A 371 5.46 -41.90 6.54
C SER A 371 4.68 -40.91 5.70
N LEU A 372 5.35 -39.87 5.27
CA LEU A 372 5.07 -39.26 3.98
C LEU A 372 5.99 -39.91 2.95
N PRO A 373 5.46 -40.31 1.79
CA PRO A 373 6.25 -40.90 0.73
C PRO A 373 7.26 -39.95 0.11
#